data_2cd51bf6a386d17c970c9cf1a43dc2c2
#
_entry.id   2cd51bf6a386d17c970c9cf1a43dc2c2
#
_cell.length_a   1.000
_cell.length_b   1.000
_cell.length_c   1.000
_cell.angle_alpha   90.00
_cell.angle_beta   90.00
_cell.angle_gamma   90.00
#
_symmetry.space_group_name_H-M   'P 1'
#
loop_
_entity.id
_entity.type
_entity.pdbx_description
1 polymer ?
#
loop_
_entity_poly.entity_id
_entity_poly.type
_entity_poly.pdbx_seq_one_letter_code
_entity_poly.pdbx_strand_id
1 'polypeptide(L)'
;MDETDQNRLTEGSVPRKMLAFALPIFLSNLFQQLYNAVDSLIVGNFIGSTALAAVGSSASMIMLLVGFINGVSLGAGVVIARFYGADDRENLSRALHTTVALGIAAGLVLTVVGVLLTPQILRWMGTPGDVIGNSIAYFRVYFLGSSAVVLYNMCASILQSVGDSRSPMKYLIFASLTNVVLDLLFVAVFRWGVASAALATILSQTLSALLAFRKLTHTGHSYRLSWRQVRFHGDMLRQVVYLGIPSGVQNSVISLANVIVQANINAFGSAAK
;
A
#
# COMPACT_ATOMS: atom_id res chain seq x y z
N MET A 1 -28.80 18.69 -5.34
CA MET A 1 -28.37 17.57 -6.15
C MET A 1 -26.99 17.19 -5.66
N ASP A 2 -26.89 16.11 -4.89
CA ASP A 2 -25.64 15.71 -4.22
C ASP A 2 -24.58 15.27 -5.25
N GLU A 3 -23.33 15.71 -5.08
CA GLU A 3 -22.19 15.29 -5.92
C GLU A 3 -22.03 13.77 -6.00
N THR A 4 -22.65 13.02 -5.11
CA THR A 4 -22.66 11.56 -5.06
C THR A 4 -23.53 10.90 -6.12
N ASP A 5 -24.60 11.55 -6.57
CA ASP A 5 -25.46 11.01 -7.66
C ASP A 5 -24.77 11.10 -9.04
N GLN A 6 -23.82 12.01 -9.20
CA GLN A 6 -23.03 12.14 -10.44
C GLN A 6 -21.96 11.05 -10.60
N ASN A 7 -21.59 10.34 -9.53
CA ASN A 7 -20.53 9.34 -9.54
C ASN A 7 -21.00 7.88 -9.65
N ARG A 8 -22.31 7.63 -9.77
CA ARG A 8 -22.80 6.26 -10.05
C ARG A 8 -22.32 5.84 -11.44
N LEU A 9 -21.44 4.83 -11.49
CA LEU A 9 -20.89 4.28 -12.74
C LEU A 9 -21.97 3.64 -13.63
N THR A 10 -23.15 3.37 -13.08
CA THR A 10 -24.28 2.71 -13.73
C THR A 10 -25.14 3.64 -14.60
N GLU A 11 -24.97 4.96 -14.52
CA GLU A 11 -25.79 5.93 -15.25
C GLU A 11 -24.95 6.72 -16.26
N GLY A 12 -25.49 7.00 -17.46
CA GLY A 12 -24.84 7.79 -18.50
C GLY A 12 -23.80 7.02 -19.34
N SER A 13 -22.80 7.72 -19.90
CA SER A 13 -21.77 7.09 -20.75
C SER A 13 -20.78 6.28 -19.92
N VAL A 14 -20.96 4.97 -19.85
CA VAL A 14 -20.13 4.03 -19.09
C VAL A 14 -18.62 4.15 -19.45
N PRO A 15 -18.21 4.16 -20.75
CA PRO A 15 -16.78 4.25 -21.06
C PRO A 15 -16.12 5.52 -20.55
N ARG A 16 -16.80 6.67 -20.63
CA ARG A 16 -16.28 7.95 -20.15
C ARG A 16 -16.12 7.97 -18.63
N LYS A 17 -17.11 7.40 -17.90
CA LYS A 17 -17.04 7.29 -16.44
C LYS A 17 -15.96 6.31 -16.00
N MET A 18 -15.83 5.16 -16.68
CA MET A 18 -14.73 4.21 -16.41
C MET A 18 -13.36 4.85 -16.62
N LEU A 19 -13.18 5.62 -17.68
CA LEU A 19 -11.92 6.31 -17.94
C LEU A 19 -11.62 7.36 -16.87
N ALA A 20 -12.63 8.15 -16.48
CA ALA A 20 -12.52 9.16 -15.43
C ALA A 20 -12.21 8.54 -14.05
N PHE A 21 -12.66 7.31 -13.79
CA PHE A 21 -12.36 6.55 -12.58
C PHE A 21 -10.98 5.88 -12.64
N ALA A 22 -10.59 5.32 -13.79
CA ALA A 22 -9.32 4.62 -13.96
C ALA A 22 -8.12 5.57 -14.00
N LEU A 23 -8.27 6.76 -14.56
CA LEU A 23 -7.19 7.73 -14.70
C LEU A 23 -6.54 8.14 -13.37
N PRO A 24 -7.29 8.47 -12.30
CA PRO A 24 -6.69 8.73 -10.99
C PRO A 24 -5.93 7.54 -10.41
N ILE A 25 -6.42 6.31 -10.62
CA ILE A 25 -5.74 5.09 -10.15
C ILE A 25 -4.42 4.89 -10.91
N PHE A 26 -4.45 5.07 -12.24
CA PHE A 26 -3.24 5.02 -13.06
C PHE A 26 -2.21 6.07 -12.62
N LEU A 27 -2.64 7.31 -12.42
CA LEU A 27 -1.77 8.39 -11.94
C LEU A 27 -1.20 8.08 -10.55
N SER A 28 -2.02 7.50 -9.64
CA SER A 28 -1.54 7.05 -8.32
C SER A 28 -0.38 6.07 -8.45
N ASN A 29 -0.54 5.05 -9.30
CA ASN A 29 0.51 4.04 -9.53
C ASN A 29 1.76 4.66 -10.15
N LEU A 30 1.60 5.60 -11.10
CA LEU A 30 2.72 6.31 -11.71
C LEU A 30 3.49 7.14 -10.69
N PHE A 31 2.79 7.93 -9.87
CA PHE A 31 3.42 8.71 -8.78
C PHE A 31 4.11 7.81 -7.77
N GLN A 32 3.54 6.64 -7.45
CA GLN A 32 4.17 5.66 -6.56
C GLN A 32 5.48 5.14 -7.13
N GLN A 33 5.53 4.83 -8.42
CA GLN A 33 6.76 4.38 -9.08
C GLN A 33 7.81 5.51 -9.16
N LEU A 34 7.37 6.74 -9.41
CA LEU A 34 8.27 7.89 -9.44
C LEU A 34 8.93 8.14 -8.09
N TYR A 35 8.16 8.14 -6.99
CA TYR A 35 8.77 8.37 -5.68
C TYR A 35 9.69 7.21 -5.27
N ASN A 36 9.38 5.96 -5.59
CA ASN A 36 10.27 4.82 -5.35
C ASN A 36 11.61 4.96 -6.09
N ALA A 37 11.56 5.49 -7.33
CA ALA A 37 12.77 5.78 -8.10
C ALA A 37 13.59 6.92 -7.48
N VAL A 38 12.92 7.98 -7.04
CA VAL A 38 13.58 9.12 -6.36
C VAL A 38 14.20 8.70 -5.04
N ASP A 39 13.50 7.90 -4.20
CA ASP A 39 14.03 7.33 -2.97
C ASP A 39 15.32 6.53 -3.22
N SER A 40 15.29 5.64 -4.23
CA SER A 40 16.47 4.87 -4.62
C SER A 40 17.63 5.75 -5.10
N LEU A 41 17.35 6.82 -5.84
CA LEU A 41 18.36 7.80 -6.28
C LEU A 41 18.96 8.56 -5.08
N ILE A 42 18.15 8.99 -4.12
CA ILE A 42 18.61 9.69 -2.92
C ILE A 42 19.50 8.75 -2.10
N VAL A 43 19.05 7.53 -1.82
CA VAL A 43 19.83 6.53 -1.07
C VAL A 43 21.16 6.23 -1.79
N GLY A 44 21.12 5.98 -3.10
CA GLY A 44 22.31 5.66 -3.89
C GLY A 44 23.35 6.79 -3.92
N ASN A 45 22.92 8.03 -4.08
CA ASN A 45 23.81 9.18 -4.20
C ASN A 45 24.38 9.65 -2.85
N PHE A 46 23.59 9.60 -1.77
CA PHE A 46 24.00 10.19 -0.48
C PHE A 46 24.53 9.18 0.54
N ILE A 47 24.12 7.90 0.46
CA ILE A 47 24.60 6.87 1.39
C ILE A 47 25.61 5.93 0.70
N GLY A 48 25.41 5.67 -0.60
CA GLY A 48 26.31 4.87 -1.42
C GLY A 48 25.75 3.53 -1.87
N SER A 49 26.56 2.78 -2.63
CA SER A 49 26.15 1.55 -3.31
C SER A 49 25.74 0.41 -2.38
N THR A 50 26.38 0.27 -1.21
CA THR A 50 26.04 -0.75 -0.21
C THR A 50 24.65 -0.53 0.38
N ALA A 51 24.27 0.74 0.62
CA ALA A 51 22.94 1.07 1.09
C ALA A 51 21.88 0.85 -0.01
N LEU A 52 22.19 1.22 -1.24
CA LEU A 52 21.33 0.95 -2.39
C LEU A 52 21.12 -0.56 -2.58
N ALA A 53 22.15 -1.38 -2.42
CA ALA A 53 22.05 -2.83 -2.44
C ALA A 53 21.17 -3.36 -1.28
N ALA A 54 21.22 -2.74 -0.10
CA ALA A 54 20.38 -3.10 1.04
C ALA A 54 18.89 -2.80 0.76
N VAL A 55 18.57 -1.63 0.21
CA VAL A 55 17.22 -1.28 -0.23
C VAL A 55 16.75 -2.22 -1.34
N GLY A 56 17.57 -2.46 -2.36
CA GLY A 56 17.27 -3.34 -3.48
C GLY A 56 17.01 -4.78 -3.08
N SER A 57 17.81 -5.35 -2.18
CA SER A 57 17.58 -6.70 -1.65
C SER A 57 16.26 -6.82 -0.88
N SER A 58 15.86 -5.75 -0.18
CA SER A 58 14.61 -5.68 0.57
C SER A 58 13.39 -5.43 -0.34
N ALA A 59 13.58 -4.75 -1.46
CA ALA A 59 12.51 -4.31 -2.36
C ALA A 59 11.65 -5.47 -2.88
N SER A 60 12.27 -6.59 -3.24
CA SER A 60 11.57 -7.78 -3.74
C SER A 60 10.57 -8.33 -2.73
N MET A 61 10.97 -8.42 -1.45
CA MET A 61 10.09 -8.91 -0.38
C MET A 61 8.99 -7.91 -0.05
N ILE A 62 9.32 -6.62 -0.02
CA ILE A 62 8.33 -5.54 0.16
C ILE A 62 7.30 -5.59 -0.97
N MET A 63 7.74 -5.78 -2.22
CA MET A 63 6.85 -5.87 -3.37
C MET A 63 5.88 -7.06 -3.29
N LEU A 64 6.35 -8.21 -2.82
CA LEU A 64 5.50 -9.38 -2.55
C LEU A 64 4.46 -9.09 -1.48
N LEU A 65 4.87 -8.51 -0.35
CA LEU A 65 3.99 -8.20 0.76
C LEU A 65 2.95 -7.14 0.38
N VAL A 66 3.38 -6.06 -0.26
CA VAL A 66 2.48 -4.99 -0.73
C VAL A 66 1.53 -5.52 -1.80
N GLY A 67 2.01 -6.38 -2.72
CA GLY A 67 1.18 -7.05 -3.72
C GLY A 67 0.08 -7.91 -3.07
N PHE A 68 0.44 -8.68 -2.04
CA PHE A 68 -0.54 -9.46 -1.27
C PHE A 68 -1.58 -8.57 -0.56
N ILE A 69 -1.12 -7.52 0.12
CA ILE A 69 -1.99 -6.55 0.82
C ILE A 69 -2.95 -5.89 -0.18
N ASN A 70 -2.44 -5.45 -1.33
CA ASN A 70 -3.26 -4.86 -2.39
C ASN A 70 -4.34 -5.81 -2.88
N GLY A 71 -4.00 -7.09 -3.09
CA GLY A 71 -4.96 -8.10 -3.48
C GLY A 71 -6.05 -8.35 -2.44
N VAL A 72 -5.67 -8.45 -1.16
CA VAL A 72 -6.65 -8.58 -0.06
C VAL A 72 -7.53 -7.35 0.03
N SER A 73 -6.96 -6.16 -0.11
CA SER A 73 -7.71 -4.88 -0.12
C SER A 73 -8.68 -4.82 -1.30
N LEU A 74 -8.28 -5.31 -2.48
CA LEU A 74 -9.14 -5.39 -3.65
C LEU A 74 -10.35 -6.31 -3.39
N GLY A 75 -10.12 -7.48 -2.79
CA GLY A 75 -11.20 -8.39 -2.40
C GLY A 75 -12.21 -7.75 -1.45
N ALA A 76 -11.72 -7.02 -0.44
CA ALA A 76 -12.57 -6.23 0.44
C ALA A 76 -13.37 -5.16 -0.32
N GLY A 77 -12.71 -4.50 -1.28
CA GLY A 77 -13.32 -3.52 -2.15
C GLY A 77 -14.48 -4.08 -2.98
N VAL A 78 -14.33 -5.28 -3.51
CA VAL A 78 -15.40 -5.96 -4.26
C VAL A 78 -16.64 -6.19 -3.39
N VAL A 79 -16.48 -6.66 -2.15
CA VAL A 79 -17.57 -6.86 -1.19
C VAL A 79 -18.29 -5.54 -0.90
N ILE A 80 -17.53 -4.47 -0.64
CA ILE A 80 -18.07 -3.14 -0.35
C ILE A 80 -18.81 -2.58 -1.57
N ALA A 81 -18.22 -2.64 -2.77
CA ALA A 81 -18.83 -2.17 -4.01
C ALA A 81 -20.17 -2.85 -4.31
N ARG A 82 -20.26 -4.15 -4.02
CA ARG A 82 -21.50 -4.92 -4.18
C ARG A 82 -22.62 -4.38 -3.30
N PHE A 83 -22.37 -4.16 -2.00
CA PHE A 83 -23.40 -3.65 -1.08
C PHE A 83 -23.69 -2.17 -1.33
N TYR A 84 -22.69 -1.40 -1.70
CA TYR A 84 -22.89 0.00 -2.10
C TYR A 84 -23.77 0.13 -3.35
N GLY A 85 -23.51 -0.68 -4.38
CA GLY A 85 -24.30 -0.71 -5.61
C GLY A 85 -25.73 -1.23 -5.42
N ALA A 86 -25.96 -2.07 -4.41
CA ALA A 86 -27.28 -2.58 -4.03
C ALA A 86 -28.07 -1.65 -3.08
N ASP A 87 -27.48 -0.50 -2.68
CA ASP A 87 -27.99 0.41 -1.63
C ASP A 87 -28.31 -0.29 -0.29
N ASP A 88 -27.63 -1.41 -0.01
CA ASP A 88 -27.75 -2.17 1.23
C ASP A 88 -26.85 -1.55 2.32
N ARG A 89 -27.40 -0.55 2.99
CA ARG A 89 -26.65 0.27 3.98
C ARG A 89 -26.21 -0.51 5.19
N GLU A 90 -26.96 -1.51 5.63
CA GLU A 90 -26.64 -2.32 6.79
C GLU A 90 -25.40 -3.19 6.50
N ASN A 91 -25.46 -3.98 5.43
CA ASN A 91 -24.33 -4.84 5.06
C ASN A 91 -23.13 -4.05 4.55
N LEU A 92 -23.34 -2.89 3.91
CA LEU A 92 -22.28 -1.95 3.58
C LEU A 92 -21.51 -1.51 4.84
N SER A 93 -22.23 -1.06 5.88
CA SER A 93 -21.63 -0.66 7.16
C SER A 93 -20.86 -1.81 7.80
N ARG A 94 -21.44 -3.01 7.86
CA ARG A 94 -20.79 -4.22 8.41
C ARG A 94 -19.52 -4.60 7.63
N ALA A 95 -19.57 -4.57 6.30
CA ALA A 95 -18.41 -4.87 5.45
C ALA A 95 -17.29 -3.85 5.63
N LEU A 96 -17.62 -2.56 5.69
CA LEU A 96 -16.68 -1.46 5.86
C LEU A 96 -15.95 -1.54 7.21
N HIS A 97 -16.69 -1.69 8.30
CA HIS A 97 -16.10 -1.78 9.64
C HIS A 97 -15.27 -3.07 9.82
N THR A 98 -15.70 -4.19 9.22
CA THR A 98 -14.92 -5.44 9.20
C THR A 98 -13.63 -5.30 8.39
N THR A 99 -13.65 -4.59 7.26
CA THR A 99 -12.46 -4.33 6.43
C THR A 99 -11.43 -3.51 7.20
N VAL A 100 -11.86 -2.46 7.91
CA VAL A 100 -10.94 -1.66 8.74
C VAL A 100 -10.41 -2.47 9.93
N ALA A 101 -11.26 -3.26 10.60
CA ALA A 101 -10.83 -4.15 11.68
C ALA A 101 -9.78 -5.18 11.19
N LEU A 102 -10.00 -5.77 10.00
CA LEU A 102 -9.04 -6.67 9.36
C LEU A 102 -7.74 -5.94 9.03
N GLY A 103 -7.80 -4.72 8.50
CA GLY A 103 -6.64 -3.90 8.21
C GLY A 103 -5.79 -3.62 9.45
N ILE A 104 -6.42 -3.27 10.56
CA ILE A 104 -5.73 -3.04 11.84
C ILE A 104 -5.09 -4.34 12.34
N ALA A 105 -5.86 -5.43 12.41
CA ALA A 105 -5.36 -6.71 12.90
C ALA A 105 -4.22 -7.26 12.03
N ALA A 106 -4.40 -7.29 10.69
CA ALA A 106 -3.38 -7.76 9.75
C ALA A 106 -2.13 -6.86 9.79
N GLY A 107 -2.31 -5.55 9.89
CA GLY A 107 -1.21 -4.59 10.03
C GLY A 107 -0.39 -4.83 11.29
N LEU A 108 -1.05 -5.02 12.46
CA LEU A 108 -0.37 -5.34 13.72
C LEU A 108 0.37 -6.68 13.66
N VAL A 109 -0.28 -7.72 13.13
CA VAL A 109 0.37 -9.03 12.95
C VAL A 109 1.59 -8.90 12.05
N LEU A 110 1.46 -8.20 10.92
CA LEU A 110 2.57 -7.99 9.99
C LEU A 110 3.71 -7.19 10.62
N THR A 111 3.39 -6.17 11.42
CA THR A 111 4.39 -5.41 12.17
C THR A 111 5.18 -6.32 13.12
N VAL A 112 4.48 -7.06 13.99
CA VAL A 112 5.13 -7.92 14.99
C VAL A 112 5.95 -9.02 14.32
N VAL A 113 5.32 -9.79 13.44
CA VAL A 113 5.96 -10.92 12.74
C VAL A 113 7.11 -10.43 11.85
N GLY A 114 6.90 -9.33 11.12
CA GLY A 114 7.91 -8.76 10.23
C GLY A 114 9.14 -8.28 10.98
N VAL A 115 8.99 -7.52 12.06
CA VAL A 115 10.12 -7.03 12.87
C VAL A 115 10.91 -8.19 13.49
N LEU A 116 10.20 -9.20 14.02
CA LEU A 116 10.85 -10.36 14.66
C LEU A 116 11.57 -11.25 13.64
N LEU A 117 10.93 -11.53 12.49
CA LEU A 117 11.47 -12.46 11.49
C LEU A 117 12.41 -11.80 10.47
N THR A 118 12.55 -10.47 10.48
CA THR A 118 13.43 -9.74 9.54
C THR A 118 14.83 -10.39 9.39
N PRO A 119 15.59 -10.70 10.47
CA PRO A 119 16.93 -11.27 10.29
C PRO A 119 16.89 -12.65 9.65
N GLN A 120 15.87 -13.45 9.95
CA GLN A 120 15.73 -14.79 9.41
C GLN A 120 15.33 -14.77 7.93
N ILE A 121 14.39 -13.89 7.57
CA ILE A 121 13.96 -13.69 6.18
C ILE A 121 15.14 -13.29 5.30
N LEU A 122 15.95 -12.31 5.73
CA LEU A 122 17.09 -11.83 4.96
C LEU A 122 18.19 -12.90 4.81
N ARG A 123 18.38 -13.75 5.83
CA ARG A 123 19.28 -14.92 5.72
C ARG A 123 18.78 -15.95 4.71
N TRP A 124 17.48 -16.25 4.72
CA TRP A 124 16.87 -17.17 3.73
C TRP A 124 16.94 -16.62 2.31
N MET A 125 16.90 -15.30 2.16
CA MET A 125 17.08 -14.64 0.86
C MET A 125 18.55 -14.64 0.38
N GLY A 126 19.50 -15.13 1.17
CA GLY A 126 20.92 -15.15 0.82
C GLY A 126 21.55 -13.75 0.77
N THR A 127 21.05 -12.80 1.56
CA THR A 127 21.59 -11.42 1.60
C THR A 127 23.07 -11.45 2.00
N PRO A 128 24.00 -10.83 1.21
CA PRO A 128 25.42 -10.81 1.49
C PRO A 128 25.75 -10.24 2.85
N GLY A 129 26.83 -10.76 3.50
CA GLY A 129 27.19 -10.41 4.87
C GLY A 129 27.57 -8.93 5.08
N ASP A 130 28.11 -8.28 4.06
CA ASP A 130 28.47 -6.86 4.05
C ASP A 130 27.24 -5.92 3.97
N VAL A 131 26.12 -6.42 3.45
CA VAL A 131 24.87 -5.66 3.24
C VAL A 131 23.82 -5.96 4.32
N ILE A 132 23.86 -7.17 4.92
CA ILE A 132 22.78 -7.70 5.78
C ILE A 132 22.47 -6.78 6.97
N GLY A 133 23.46 -6.12 7.55
CA GLY A 133 23.27 -5.18 8.67
C GLY A 133 22.38 -4.00 8.29
N ASN A 134 22.67 -3.38 7.16
CA ASN A 134 21.88 -2.28 6.61
C ASN A 134 20.48 -2.73 6.19
N SER A 135 20.39 -3.92 5.59
CA SER A 135 19.10 -4.52 5.21
C SER A 135 18.22 -4.81 6.43
N ILE A 136 18.77 -5.33 7.52
CA ILE A 136 18.03 -5.55 8.77
C ILE A 136 17.52 -4.24 9.35
N ALA A 137 18.34 -3.20 9.39
CA ALA A 137 17.96 -1.89 9.90
C ALA A 137 16.83 -1.27 9.06
N TYR A 138 16.96 -1.26 7.74
CA TYR A 138 15.95 -0.77 6.81
C TYR A 138 14.64 -1.55 6.94
N PHE A 139 14.71 -2.88 6.90
CA PHE A 139 13.54 -3.75 6.84
C PHE A 139 12.75 -3.76 8.15
N ARG A 140 13.45 -3.72 9.31
CA ARG A 140 12.80 -3.58 10.62
C ARG A 140 12.02 -2.27 10.73
N VAL A 141 12.64 -1.16 10.32
CA VAL A 141 11.95 0.13 10.31
C VAL A 141 10.75 0.08 9.38
N TYR A 142 10.89 -0.48 8.18
CA TYR A 142 9.77 -0.64 7.26
C TYR A 142 8.61 -1.43 7.88
N PHE A 143 8.89 -2.56 8.54
CA PHE A 143 7.85 -3.36 9.19
C PHE A 143 7.19 -2.66 10.37
N LEU A 144 7.90 -1.80 11.11
CA LEU A 144 7.28 -0.96 12.15
C LEU A 144 6.14 -0.10 11.60
N GLY A 145 6.23 0.34 10.34
CA GLY A 145 5.19 1.12 9.68
C GLY A 145 4.20 0.32 8.85
N SER A 146 4.33 -1.01 8.78
CA SER A 146 3.48 -1.83 7.91
C SER A 146 1.99 -1.71 8.25
N SER A 147 1.64 -1.48 9.53
CA SER A 147 0.26 -1.19 9.94
C SER A 147 -0.33 0.02 9.21
N ALA A 148 0.45 1.09 9.02
CA ALA A 148 0.00 2.27 8.29
C ALA A 148 -0.19 1.97 6.79
N VAL A 149 0.72 1.19 6.20
CA VAL A 149 0.63 0.76 4.79
C VAL A 149 -0.63 -0.07 4.57
N VAL A 150 -0.89 -1.07 5.43
CA VAL A 150 -2.10 -1.91 5.34
C VAL A 150 -3.36 -1.07 5.52
N LEU A 151 -3.40 -0.21 6.54
CA LEU A 151 -4.56 0.64 6.81
C LEU A 151 -4.84 1.60 5.64
N TYR A 152 -3.80 2.22 5.07
CA TYR A 152 -3.96 3.06 3.88
C TYR A 152 -4.58 2.27 2.72
N ASN A 153 -4.06 1.07 2.40
CA ASN A 153 -4.57 0.26 1.31
C ASN A 153 -6.04 -0.14 1.53
N MET A 154 -6.42 -0.52 2.75
CA MET A 154 -7.82 -0.82 3.08
C MET A 154 -8.72 0.43 2.94
N CYS A 155 -8.31 1.58 3.47
CA CYS A 155 -9.07 2.82 3.33
C CYS A 155 -9.16 3.30 1.87
N ALA A 156 -8.09 3.19 1.10
CA ALA A 156 -8.07 3.52 -0.32
C ALA A 156 -9.03 2.61 -1.11
N SER A 157 -9.01 1.31 -0.83
CA SER A 157 -9.92 0.33 -1.45
C SER A 157 -11.39 0.64 -1.11
N ILE A 158 -11.70 1.02 0.14
CA ILE A 158 -13.05 1.46 0.53
C ILE A 158 -13.49 2.67 -0.30
N LEU A 159 -12.66 3.72 -0.39
CA LEU A 159 -12.97 4.93 -1.15
C LEU A 159 -13.17 4.63 -2.64
N GLN A 160 -12.30 3.83 -3.23
CA GLN A 160 -12.42 3.40 -4.62
C GLN A 160 -13.69 2.60 -4.87
N SER A 161 -14.09 1.73 -3.93
CA SER A 161 -15.29 0.89 -4.04
C SER A 161 -16.60 1.68 -4.07
N VAL A 162 -16.60 2.88 -3.48
CA VAL A 162 -17.75 3.81 -3.52
C VAL A 162 -17.62 4.86 -4.63
N GLY A 163 -16.67 4.68 -5.56
CA GLY A 163 -16.48 5.56 -6.73
C GLY A 163 -15.53 6.74 -6.51
N ASP A 164 -14.96 6.92 -5.32
CA ASP A 164 -13.99 8.00 -5.04
C ASP A 164 -12.55 7.52 -5.28
N SER A 165 -12.10 7.54 -6.54
CA SER A 165 -10.70 7.28 -6.89
C SER A 165 -9.80 8.51 -6.77
N ARG A 166 -10.36 9.73 -6.68
CA ARG A 166 -9.61 10.98 -6.63
C ARG A 166 -9.00 11.26 -5.26
N SER A 167 -9.72 10.93 -4.18
CA SER A 167 -9.21 11.18 -2.82
C SER A 167 -7.97 10.34 -2.50
N PRO A 168 -7.93 9.01 -2.73
CA PRO A 168 -6.71 8.22 -2.56
C PRO A 168 -5.53 8.74 -3.40
N MET A 169 -5.77 9.13 -4.66
CA MET A 169 -4.75 9.72 -5.52
C MET A 169 -4.14 10.98 -4.89
N LYS A 170 -4.97 11.92 -4.43
CA LYS A 170 -4.49 13.16 -3.80
C LYS A 170 -3.65 12.89 -2.56
N TYR A 171 -4.10 11.94 -1.71
CA TYR A 171 -3.37 11.57 -0.50
C TYR A 171 -2.03 10.91 -0.81
N LEU A 172 -1.98 10.07 -1.83
CA LEU A 172 -0.73 9.44 -2.27
C LEU A 172 0.24 10.47 -2.84
N ILE A 173 -0.22 11.39 -3.70
CA ILE A 173 0.63 12.46 -4.24
C ILE A 173 1.20 13.32 -3.11
N PHE A 174 0.36 13.72 -2.15
CA PHE A 174 0.81 14.52 -1.01
C PHE A 174 1.84 13.76 -0.17
N ALA A 175 1.60 12.48 0.09
CA ALA A 175 2.56 11.63 0.81
C ALA A 175 3.85 11.42 0.02
N SER A 176 3.78 11.24 -1.29
CA SER A 176 4.97 11.10 -2.14
C SER A 176 5.86 12.35 -2.09
N LEU A 177 5.27 13.53 -2.15
CA LEU A 177 6.01 14.78 -1.99
C LEU A 177 6.63 14.90 -0.58
N THR A 178 5.86 14.55 0.45
CA THR A 178 6.35 14.52 1.83
C THR A 178 7.49 13.52 1.99
N ASN A 179 7.39 12.34 1.38
CA ASN A 179 8.45 11.33 1.41
C ASN A 179 9.76 11.88 0.81
N VAL A 180 9.73 12.47 -0.38
CA VAL A 180 10.92 13.06 -1.02
C VAL A 180 11.56 14.13 -0.13
N VAL A 181 10.76 15.00 0.49
CA VAL A 181 11.28 16.03 1.42
C VAL A 181 11.92 15.38 2.66
N LEU A 182 11.28 14.38 3.25
CA LEU A 182 11.81 13.67 4.42
C LEU A 182 13.06 12.87 4.09
N ASP A 183 13.13 12.24 2.91
CA ASP A 183 14.32 11.54 2.44
C ASP A 183 15.50 12.50 2.30
N LEU A 184 15.31 13.65 1.67
CA LEU A 184 16.35 14.66 1.56
C LEU A 184 16.80 15.15 2.94
N LEU A 185 15.87 15.39 3.87
CA LEU A 185 16.21 15.81 5.23
C LEU A 185 16.97 14.71 6.00
N PHE A 186 16.45 13.51 6.02
CA PHE A 186 17.01 12.44 6.87
C PHE A 186 18.27 11.83 6.28
N VAL A 187 18.29 11.64 4.96
CA VAL A 187 19.40 10.99 4.25
C VAL A 187 20.49 11.99 3.88
N ALA A 188 20.15 13.11 3.22
CA ALA A 188 21.13 14.05 2.70
C ALA A 188 21.61 15.03 3.78
N VAL A 189 20.70 15.61 4.59
CA VAL A 189 21.06 16.63 5.59
C VAL A 189 21.52 15.99 6.90
N PHE A 190 20.68 15.14 7.51
CA PHE A 190 20.98 14.55 8.82
C PHE A 190 21.89 13.32 8.74
N ARG A 191 22.00 12.69 7.58
CA ARG A 191 22.85 11.51 7.34
C ARG A 191 22.61 10.36 8.32
N TRP A 192 21.35 10.08 8.65
CA TRP A 192 20.96 9.02 9.61
C TRP A 192 21.12 7.60 9.06
N GLY A 193 21.63 7.44 7.84
CA GLY A 193 21.87 6.15 7.22
C GLY A 193 20.62 5.56 6.54
N VAL A 194 20.74 4.29 6.09
CA VAL A 194 19.72 3.65 5.23
C VAL A 194 18.35 3.47 5.90
N ALA A 195 18.31 3.25 7.22
CA ALA A 195 17.06 3.09 7.96
C ALA A 195 16.18 4.35 7.93
N SER A 196 16.78 5.52 7.70
CA SER A 196 16.06 6.78 7.64
C SER A 196 15.19 6.91 6.38
N ALA A 197 15.57 6.29 5.27
CA ALA A 197 14.75 6.22 4.07
C ALA A 197 13.46 5.39 4.35
N ALA A 198 13.60 4.24 5.03
CA ALA A 198 12.41 3.50 5.49
C ALA A 198 11.53 4.34 6.43
N LEU A 199 12.14 5.12 7.32
CA LEU A 199 11.40 6.01 8.24
C LEU A 199 10.63 7.10 7.48
N ALA A 200 11.23 7.73 6.48
CA ALA A 200 10.57 8.72 5.63
C ALA A 200 9.36 8.10 4.91
N THR A 201 9.54 6.90 4.35
CA THR A 201 8.45 6.13 3.70
C THR A 201 7.30 5.86 4.67
N ILE A 202 7.60 5.38 5.89
CA ILE A 202 6.58 5.08 6.91
C ILE A 202 5.81 6.34 7.34
N LEU A 203 6.51 7.43 7.62
CA LEU A 203 5.88 8.68 8.02
C LEU A 203 4.94 9.21 6.93
N SER A 204 5.36 9.13 5.68
CA SER A 204 4.56 9.53 4.53
C SER A 204 3.34 8.62 4.32
N GLN A 205 3.50 7.30 4.47
CA GLN A 205 2.38 6.35 4.41
C GLN A 205 1.42 6.52 5.58
N THR A 206 1.93 6.81 6.78
CA THR A 206 1.09 7.13 7.95
C THR A 206 0.25 8.37 7.69
N LEU A 207 0.82 9.39 7.08
CA LEU A 207 0.09 10.61 6.68
C LEU A 207 -1.04 10.27 5.69
N SER A 208 -0.76 9.48 4.65
CA SER A 208 -1.79 9.01 3.71
C SER A 208 -2.90 8.24 4.41
N ALA A 209 -2.53 7.31 5.31
CA ALA A 209 -3.49 6.52 6.07
C ALA A 209 -4.40 7.40 6.94
N LEU A 210 -3.82 8.38 7.63
CA LEU A 210 -4.56 9.33 8.45
C LEU A 210 -5.52 10.19 7.63
N LEU A 211 -5.10 10.68 6.46
CA LEU A 211 -5.95 11.48 5.56
C LEU A 211 -7.11 10.65 5.01
N ALA A 212 -6.84 9.42 4.55
CA ALA A 212 -7.86 8.52 4.05
C ALA A 212 -8.85 8.12 5.15
N PHE A 213 -8.34 7.79 6.33
CA PHE A 213 -9.15 7.46 7.50
C PHE A 213 -10.02 8.65 7.95
N ARG A 214 -9.45 9.86 8.04
CA ARG A 214 -10.19 11.08 8.34
C ARG A 214 -11.33 11.31 7.34
N LYS A 215 -11.09 11.10 6.05
CA LYS A 215 -12.14 11.22 5.02
C LYS A 215 -13.30 10.28 5.30
N LEU A 216 -13.03 9.00 5.62
CA LEU A 216 -14.05 8.01 5.91
C LEU A 216 -14.83 8.32 7.20
N THR A 217 -14.20 8.90 8.21
CA THR A 217 -14.87 9.23 9.49
C THR A 217 -15.70 10.49 9.43
N HIS A 218 -15.33 11.46 8.58
CA HIS A 218 -16.00 12.78 8.49
C HIS A 218 -16.90 12.92 7.27
N THR A 219 -17.13 11.86 6.51
CA THR A 219 -18.09 11.90 5.40
C THR A 219 -19.53 11.88 5.91
N GLY A 220 -20.45 12.60 5.22
CA GLY A 220 -21.89 12.55 5.47
C GLY A 220 -22.61 11.42 4.74
N HIS A 221 -21.90 10.57 3.98
CA HIS A 221 -22.46 9.54 3.14
C HIS A 221 -22.71 8.23 3.88
N SER A 222 -23.42 7.28 3.24
CA SER A 222 -23.75 5.95 3.77
C SER A 222 -22.55 5.09 4.14
N TYR A 223 -21.35 5.39 3.59
CA TYR A 223 -20.09 4.72 3.90
C TYR A 223 -19.28 5.38 5.02
N ARG A 224 -19.94 6.11 5.93
CA ARG A 224 -19.25 6.73 7.06
C ARG A 224 -18.71 5.68 8.03
N LEU A 225 -17.43 5.79 8.35
CA LEU A 225 -16.76 4.96 9.35
C LEU A 225 -16.99 5.51 10.76
N SER A 226 -17.40 4.66 11.70
CA SER A 226 -17.50 4.97 13.13
C SER A 226 -16.57 4.07 13.95
N TRP A 227 -15.65 4.65 14.73
CA TRP A 227 -14.73 3.88 15.58
C TRP A 227 -15.42 2.89 16.50
N ARG A 228 -16.59 3.25 17.03
CA ARG A 228 -17.35 2.41 17.95
C ARG A 228 -17.94 1.15 17.31
N GLN A 229 -18.03 1.15 16.00
CA GLN A 229 -18.58 0.03 15.21
C GLN A 229 -17.49 -0.82 14.54
N VAL A 230 -16.22 -0.45 14.69
CA VAL A 230 -15.10 -1.25 14.16
C VAL A 230 -15.02 -2.57 14.93
N ARG A 231 -15.51 -3.62 14.29
CA ARG A 231 -15.53 -4.99 14.81
C ARG A 231 -15.58 -5.99 13.67
N PHE A 232 -15.24 -7.23 13.97
CA PHE A 232 -15.39 -8.32 13.01
C PHE A 232 -16.85 -8.80 12.96
N HIS A 233 -17.39 -8.87 11.74
CA HIS A 233 -18.63 -9.59 11.44
C HIS A 233 -18.23 -10.83 10.65
N GLY A 234 -18.50 -12.02 11.20
CA GLY A 234 -17.98 -13.28 10.67
C GLY A 234 -18.38 -13.57 9.22
N ASP A 235 -19.61 -13.22 8.86
CA ASP A 235 -20.15 -13.32 7.50
C ASP A 235 -19.41 -12.40 6.51
N MET A 236 -19.13 -11.16 6.89
CA MET A 236 -18.37 -10.19 6.08
C MET A 236 -16.90 -10.58 6.00
N LEU A 237 -16.30 -10.97 7.12
CA LEU A 237 -14.92 -11.43 7.15
C LEU A 237 -14.71 -12.62 6.21
N ARG A 238 -15.62 -13.61 6.24
CA ARG A 238 -15.57 -14.76 5.34
C ARG A 238 -15.61 -14.35 3.86
N GLN A 239 -16.48 -13.40 3.48
CA GLN A 239 -16.57 -12.92 2.10
C GLN A 239 -15.29 -12.17 1.70
N VAL A 240 -14.77 -11.27 2.56
CA VAL A 240 -13.55 -10.51 2.31
C VAL A 240 -12.35 -11.45 2.16
N VAL A 241 -12.22 -12.45 3.04
CA VAL A 241 -11.12 -13.42 2.99
C VAL A 241 -11.24 -14.33 1.76
N TYR A 242 -12.45 -14.79 1.44
CA TYR A 242 -12.70 -15.65 0.28
C TYR A 242 -12.34 -14.99 -1.06
N LEU A 243 -12.59 -13.70 -1.22
CA LEU A 243 -12.21 -12.94 -2.40
C LEU A 243 -10.79 -12.36 -2.30
N GLY A 244 -10.40 -11.94 -1.11
CA GLY A 244 -9.13 -11.24 -0.87
C GLY A 244 -7.91 -12.15 -0.93
N ILE A 245 -7.97 -13.35 -0.33
CA ILE A 245 -6.83 -14.27 -0.32
C ILE A 245 -6.43 -14.71 -1.74
N PRO A 246 -7.35 -15.20 -2.60
CA PRO A 246 -7.00 -15.52 -3.98
C PRO A 246 -6.42 -14.34 -4.76
N SER A 247 -7.02 -13.15 -4.60
CA SER A 247 -6.53 -11.92 -5.24
C SER A 247 -5.14 -11.52 -4.70
N GLY A 248 -4.90 -11.70 -3.39
CA GLY A 248 -3.60 -11.48 -2.78
C GLY A 248 -2.53 -12.41 -3.32
N VAL A 249 -2.83 -13.71 -3.41
CA VAL A 249 -1.94 -14.71 -4.00
C VAL A 249 -1.66 -14.38 -5.46
N GLN A 250 -2.68 -14.05 -6.25
CA GLN A 250 -2.53 -13.67 -7.65
C GLN A 250 -1.56 -12.48 -7.82
N ASN A 251 -1.74 -11.41 -7.04
CA ASN A 251 -0.85 -10.24 -7.10
C ASN A 251 0.57 -10.56 -6.63
N SER A 252 0.72 -11.43 -5.63
CA SER A 252 2.04 -11.89 -5.18
C SER A 252 2.75 -12.71 -6.26
N VAL A 253 2.04 -13.58 -6.98
CA VAL A 253 2.61 -14.35 -8.11
C VAL A 253 3.06 -13.42 -9.23
N ILE A 254 2.27 -12.39 -9.56
CA ILE A 254 2.67 -11.38 -10.56
C ILE A 254 3.92 -10.63 -10.09
N SER A 255 3.96 -10.22 -8.81
CA SER A 255 5.13 -9.54 -8.24
C SER A 255 6.37 -10.44 -8.28
N LEU A 256 6.24 -11.71 -7.94
CA LEU A 256 7.33 -12.70 -8.00
C LEU A 256 7.82 -12.91 -9.44
N ALA A 257 6.90 -13.00 -10.40
CA ALA A 257 7.27 -13.14 -11.81
C ALA A 257 8.11 -11.94 -12.29
N ASN A 258 7.71 -10.70 -11.91
CA ASN A 258 8.47 -9.50 -12.22
C ASN A 258 9.88 -9.51 -11.59
N VAL A 259 10.02 -10.00 -10.36
CA VAL A 259 11.33 -10.17 -9.68
C VAL A 259 12.20 -11.17 -10.42
N ILE A 260 11.66 -12.31 -10.84
CA ILE A 260 12.39 -13.33 -11.60
C ILE A 260 12.83 -12.79 -12.97
N VAL A 261 11.95 -12.10 -13.69
CA VAL A 261 12.28 -11.46 -14.96
C VAL A 261 13.41 -10.44 -14.78
N GLN A 262 13.31 -9.58 -13.75
CA GLN A 262 14.35 -8.59 -13.46
C GLN A 262 15.68 -9.23 -13.09
N ALA A 263 15.66 -10.32 -12.32
CA ALA A 263 16.87 -11.06 -11.98
C ALA A 263 17.55 -11.65 -13.23
N ASN A 264 16.76 -12.20 -14.17
CA ASN A 264 17.27 -12.71 -15.44
C ASN A 264 17.86 -11.57 -16.31
N ILE A 265 17.16 -10.43 -16.42
CA ILE A 265 17.69 -9.27 -17.15
C ILE A 265 19.04 -8.82 -16.56
N ASN A 266 19.15 -8.79 -15.24
CA ASN A 266 20.39 -8.41 -14.56
C ASN A 266 21.52 -9.42 -14.79
N ALA A 267 21.19 -10.71 -14.99
CA ALA A 267 22.17 -11.76 -15.28
C ALA A 267 22.84 -11.61 -16.67
N PHE A 268 22.18 -10.93 -17.64
CA PHE A 268 22.78 -10.62 -18.93
C PHE A 268 23.78 -9.45 -18.87
N GLY A 269 23.98 -8.83 -17.72
CA GLY A 269 24.96 -7.77 -17.50
C GLY A 269 24.61 -6.42 -18.13
N SER A 270 25.60 -5.52 -18.15
CA SER A 270 25.46 -4.14 -18.65
C SER A 270 25.17 -4.04 -20.16
N ALA A 271 25.39 -5.11 -20.91
CA ALA A 271 25.10 -5.15 -22.36
C ALA A 271 23.60 -5.23 -22.68
N ALA A 272 22.74 -5.54 -21.68
CA ALA A 272 21.29 -5.65 -21.83
C ALA A 272 20.54 -4.42 -21.26
N LYS A 273 21.26 -3.44 -20.74
CA LYS A 273 20.77 -2.16 -20.26
C LYS A 273 21.03 -1.09 -21.31
#